data_43bcb62cf5b84ec0298293dd53a45f7c
#
_entry.id   43bcb62cf5b84ec0298293dd53a45f7c
#
_cell.length_a   1.000
_cell.length_b   1.000
_cell.length_c   1.000
_cell.angle_alpha   90.00
_cell.angle_beta   90.00
_cell.angle_gamma   90.00
#
_symmetry.space_group_name_H-M   'P 1'
#
loop_
_entity.id
_entity.type
_entity.pdbx_description
1 polymer ?
#
loop_
_entity_poly.entity_id
_entity_poly.type
_entity_poly.pdbx_seq_one_letter_code
_entity_poly.pdbx_strand_id
1 'polypeptide(L)'
;MTQRRSLTITSLGIAQTLAWASSYYLPAMLATSMARDLGISAPTVFLGFSLALVVSALLGPLAGQLIDRYGGRPVLAANSFIFAAGLAGLALAQGPLGMMIAWAVLGVAMAAGLYEAAFAALVHLYGKDARGAITGITLFAGFASTVGWPLSAWLELE
;
A
#
# COMPACT_ATOMS: atom_id res chain seq x y z
N MET A 1 -17.53 24.59 -0.77
CA MET A 1 -17.29 23.32 -1.48
C MET A 1 -15.80 23.01 -1.66
N THR A 2 -14.96 23.99 -1.87
CA THR A 2 -13.48 23.86 -2.04
C THR A 2 -12.75 23.24 -0.84
N GLN A 3 -13.10 23.61 0.39
CA GLN A 3 -12.43 23.14 1.60
C GLN A 3 -12.62 21.63 1.85
N ARG A 4 -13.83 21.09 1.63
CA ARG A 4 -14.07 19.64 1.73
C ARG A 4 -13.31 18.83 0.69
N ARG A 5 -13.17 19.39 -0.53
CA ARG A 5 -12.41 18.75 -1.61
C ARG A 5 -10.92 18.67 -1.29
N SER A 6 -10.34 19.77 -0.79
CA SER A 6 -8.94 19.81 -0.38
C SER A 6 -8.66 18.79 0.73
N LEU A 7 -9.51 18.73 1.75
CA LEU A 7 -9.38 17.76 2.85
C LEU A 7 -9.40 16.30 2.34
N THR A 8 -10.32 15.98 1.42
CA THR A 8 -10.41 14.63 0.84
C THR A 8 -9.15 14.28 0.06
N ILE A 9 -8.65 15.20 -0.78
CA ILE A 9 -7.43 14.98 -1.57
C ILE A 9 -6.22 14.79 -0.65
N THR A 10 -6.07 15.62 0.37
CA THR A 10 -4.95 15.53 1.31
C THR A 10 -5.01 14.22 2.12
N SER A 11 -6.17 13.87 2.66
CA SER A 11 -6.32 12.64 3.45
C SER A 11 -6.07 11.38 2.61
N LEU A 12 -6.64 11.31 1.41
CA LEU A 12 -6.39 10.20 0.49
C LEU A 12 -4.94 10.21 -0.03
N GLY A 13 -4.36 11.38 -0.27
CA GLY A 13 -2.97 11.52 -0.68
C GLY A 13 -2.02 10.96 0.37
N ILE A 14 -2.20 11.33 1.64
CA ILE A 14 -1.42 10.80 2.76
C ILE A 14 -1.61 9.28 2.87
N ALA A 15 -2.86 8.80 2.81
CA ALA A 15 -3.14 7.37 2.89
C ALA A 15 -2.47 6.58 1.75
N GLN A 16 -2.51 7.10 0.52
CA GLN A 16 -1.83 6.48 -0.62
C GLN A 16 -0.30 6.54 -0.49
N THR A 17 0.25 7.64 0.00
CA THR A 17 1.69 7.75 0.27
C THR A 17 2.13 6.67 1.26
N LEU A 18 1.40 6.49 2.35
CA LEU A 18 1.68 5.45 3.35
C LEU A 18 1.52 4.04 2.76
N ALA A 19 0.45 3.79 1.99
CA ALA A 19 0.23 2.49 1.36
C ALA A 19 1.36 2.12 0.39
N TRP A 20 1.82 3.04 -0.46
CA TRP A 20 2.93 2.81 -1.37
C TRP A 20 4.26 2.65 -0.64
N ALA A 21 4.55 3.49 0.36
CA ALA A 21 5.77 3.41 1.15
C ALA A 21 5.86 2.08 1.91
N SER A 22 4.76 1.62 2.51
CA SER A 22 4.71 0.40 3.32
C SER A 22 4.48 -0.89 2.51
N SER A 23 4.42 -0.83 1.19
CA SER A 23 4.29 -2.01 0.32
C SER A 23 5.36 -2.04 -0.76
N TYR A 24 5.22 -1.25 -1.83
CA TYR A 24 6.15 -1.28 -2.96
C TYR A 24 7.57 -0.83 -2.63
N TYR A 25 7.71 0.19 -1.78
CA TYR A 25 9.02 0.75 -1.44
C TYR A 25 9.65 0.08 -0.22
N LEU A 26 8.87 -0.62 0.61
CA LEU A 26 9.34 -1.26 1.84
C LEU A 26 10.52 -2.21 1.60
N PRO A 27 10.49 -3.16 0.64
CA PRO A 27 11.63 -4.06 0.46
C PRO A 27 12.89 -3.34 -0.04
N ALA A 28 12.75 -2.26 -0.83
CA ALA A 28 13.89 -1.48 -1.28
C ALA A 28 14.58 -0.75 -0.12
N MET A 29 13.84 -0.38 0.91
CA MET A 29 14.35 0.33 2.09
C MET A 29 14.86 -0.63 3.19
N LEU A 30 14.12 -1.71 3.47
CA LEU A 30 14.32 -2.55 4.66
C LEU A 30 14.79 -3.98 4.35
N ALA A 31 15.06 -4.37 3.09
CA ALA A 31 15.42 -5.75 2.76
C ALA A 31 16.67 -6.23 3.50
N THR A 32 17.66 -5.37 3.68
CA THR A 32 18.93 -5.72 4.37
C THR A 32 18.70 -5.95 5.87
N SER A 33 17.94 -5.09 6.53
CA SER A 33 17.60 -5.20 7.94
C SER A 33 16.73 -6.42 8.20
N MET A 34 15.68 -6.60 7.39
CA MET A 34 14.81 -7.78 7.47
C MET A 34 15.58 -9.08 7.24
N ALA A 35 16.51 -9.11 6.29
CA ALA A 35 17.32 -10.29 6.01
C ALA A 35 18.20 -10.65 7.21
N ARG A 36 18.81 -9.66 7.86
CA ARG A 36 19.64 -9.83 9.04
C ARG A 36 18.81 -10.35 10.22
N ASP A 37 17.67 -9.72 10.52
CA ASP A 37 16.84 -10.05 11.67
C ASP A 37 16.18 -11.44 11.54
N LEU A 38 15.83 -11.84 10.33
CA LEU A 38 15.22 -13.16 10.05
C LEU A 38 16.26 -14.26 9.76
N GLY A 39 17.56 -13.94 9.71
CA GLY A 39 18.61 -14.90 9.38
C GLY A 39 18.52 -15.46 7.96
N ILE A 40 18.04 -14.66 7.00
CA ILE A 40 17.83 -15.05 5.58
C ILE A 40 18.64 -14.16 4.65
N SER A 41 18.64 -14.45 3.36
CA SER A 41 19.28 -13.61 2.37
C SER A 41 18.34 -12.46 1.89
N ALA A 42 18.91 -11.32 1.52
CA ALA A 42 18.11 -10.21 0.96
C ALA A 42 17.29 -10.63 -0.28
N PRO A 43 17.79 -11.46 -1.23
CA PRO A 43 16.96 -12.01 -2.29
C PRO A 43 15.72 -12.75 -1.81
N THR A 44 15.75 -13.40 -0.65
CA THR A 44 14.59 -14.09 -0.06
C THR A 44 13.50 -13.09 0.35
N VAL A 45 13.87 -11.90 0.82
CA VAL A 45 12.91 -10.81 1.11
C VAL A 45 12.21 -10.35 -0.17
N PHE A 46 12.97 -10.19 -1.26
CA PHE A 46 12.39 -9.84 -2.57
C PHE A 46 11.52 -10.96 -3.16
N LEU A 47 11.79 -12.23 -2.86
CA LEU A 47 10.87 -13.32 -3.20
C LEU A 47 9.52 -13.19 -2.48
N GLY A 48 9.53 -12.78 -1.22
CA GLY A 48 8.29 -12.47 -0.49
C GLY A 48 7.49 -11.34 -1.16
N PHE A 49 8.16 -10.27 -1.54
CA PHE A 49 7.54 -9.18 -2.30
C PHE A 49 7.02 -9.65 -3.67
N SER A 50 7.78 -10.49 -4.38
CA SER A 50 7.32 -11.08 -5.65
C SER A 50 6.06 -11.92 -5.47
N LEU A 51 5.97 -12.69 -4.36
CA LEU A 51 4.75 -13.41 -3.99
C LEU A 51 3.57 -12.46 -3.79
N ALA A 52 3.78 -11.33 -3.10
CA ALA A 52 2.74 -10.31 -2.92
C ALA A 52 2.25 -9.77 -4.27
N LEU A 53 3.15 -9.50 -5.21
CA LEU A 53 2.79 -9.05 -6.56
C LEU A 53 1.95 -10.09 -7.32
N VAL A 54 2.32 -11.37 -7.24
CA VAL A 54 1.55 -12.47 -7.84
C VAL A 54 0.16 -12.55 -7.23
N VAL A 55 0.06 -12.52 -5.91
CA VAL A 55 -1.24 -12.54 -5.20
C VAL A 55 -2.08 -11.32 -5.64
N SER A 56 -1.48 -10.14 -5.67
CA SER A 56 -2.15 -8.91 -6.11
C SER A 56 -2.67 -9.03 -7.55
N ALA A 57 -1.86 -9.55 -8.46
CA ALA A 57 -2.24 -9.74 -9.86
C ALA A 57 -3.41 -10.73 -10.01
N LEU A 58 -3.37 -11.85 -9.29
CA LEU A 58 -4.44 -12.86 -9.33
C LEU A 58 -5.75 -12.34 -8.75
N LEU A 59 -5.69 -11.50 -7.73
CA LEU A 59 -6.86 -10.93 -7.07
C LEU A 59 -7.36 -9.62 -7.72
N GLY A 60 -6.58 -9.01 -8.61
CA GLY A 60 -6.95 -7.76 -9.29
C GLY A 60 -8.36 -7.76 -9.91
N PRO A 61 -8.75 -8.78 -10.68
CA PRO A 61 -10.11 -8.86 -11.25
C PRO A 61 -11.23 -8.90 -10.19
N LEU A 62 -10.99 -9.60 -9.07
CA LEU A 62 -11.94 -9.64 -7.94
C LEU A 62 -11.99 -8.30 -7.22
N ALA A 63 -10.85 -7.66 -7.04
CA ALA A 63 -10.76 -6.31 -6.46
C ALA A 63 -11.55 -5.30 -7.31
N GLY A 64 -11.42 -5.34 -8.64
CA GLY A 64 -12.22 -4.51 -9.55
C GLY A 64 -13.72 -4.73 -9.36
N GLN A 65 -14.17 -5.99 -9.33
CA GLN A 65 -15.59 -6.32 -9.12
C GLN A 65 -16.11 -5.83 -7.75
N LEU A 66 -15.30 -5.92 -6.70
CA LEU A 66 -15.67 -5.39 -5.37
C LEU A 66 -15.80 -3.86 -5.39
N ILE A 67 -14.88 -3.19 -6.08
CA ILE A 67 -14.91 -1.72 -6.25
C ILE A 67 -16.15 -1.31 -7.04
N ASP A 68 -16.48 -2.01 -8.13
CA ASP A 68 -17.65 -1.73 -8.95
C ASP A 68 -18.95 -1.96 -8.17
N ARG A 69 -19.00 -3.01 -7.35
CA ARG A 69 -20.19 -3.39 -6.58
C ARG A 69 -20.42 -2.52 -5.35
N TYR A 70 -19.38 -2.22 -4.60
CA TYR A 70 -19.48 -1.56 -3.29
C TYR A 70 -18.98 -0.12 -3.29
N GLY A 71 -18.31 0.30 -4.37
CA GLY A 71 -17.64 1.59 -4.45
C GLY A 71 -16.25 1.60 -3.80
N GLY A 72 -15.41 2.56 -4.19
CA GLY A 72 -14.02 2.62 -3.72
C GLY A 72 -13.86 2.93 -2.23
N ARG A 73 -14.76 3.71 -1.60
CA ARG A 73 -14.61 4.13 -0.20
C ARG A 73 -14.66 2.97 0.81
N PRO A 74 -15.70 2.12 0.82
CA PRO A 74 -15.75 0.99 1.76
C PRO A 74 -14.66 -0.04 1.47
N VAL A 75 -14.29 -0.24 0.21
CA VAL A 75 -13.19 -1.13 -0.18
C VAL A 75 -11.87 -0.62 0.38
N LEU A 76 -11.55 0.68 0.25
CA LEU A 76 -10.35 1.29 0.86
C LEU A 76 -10.34 1.14 2.38
N ALA A 77 -11.47 1.40 3.04
CA ALA A 77 -11.55 1.29 4.50
C ALA A 77 -11.30 -0.15 4.97
N ALA A 78 -11.97 -1.14 4.36
CA ALA A 78 -11.76 -2.55 4.68
C ALA A 78 -10.32 -2.98 4.41
N ASN A 79 -9.76 -2.51 3.29
CA ASN A 79 -8.42 -2.86 2.86
C ASN A 79 -7.32 -2.28 3.76
N SER A 80 -7.56 -1.14 4.41
CA SER A 80 -6.64 -0.57 5.40
C SER A 80 -6.39 -1.53 6.57
N PHE A 81 -7.40 -2.30 6.99
CA PHE A 81 -7.22 -3.33 8.02
C PHE A 81 -6.37 -4.50 7.52
N ILE A 82 -6.50 -4.88 6.24
CA ILE A 82 -5.68 -5.94 5.65
C ILE A 82 -4.21 -5.47 5.54
N PHE A 83 -3.97 -4.22 5.15
CA PHE A 83 -2.64 -3.62 5.19
C PHE A 83 -2.04 -3.66 6.60
N ALA A 84 -2.81 -3.21 7.60
CA ALA A 84 -2.36 -3.22 8.99
C ALA A 84 -2.03 -4.65 9.47
N ALA A 85 -2.86 -5.64 9.14
CA ALA A 85 -2.61 -7.04 9.47
C ALA A 85 -1.35 -7.58 8.76
N GLY A 86 -1.15 -7.27 7.49
CA GLY A 86 0.04 -7.66 6.75
C GLY A 86 1.33 -7.05 7.31
N LEU A 87 1.31 -5.77 7.64
CA LEU A 87 2.45 -5.08 8.26
C LEU A 87 2.74 -5.62 9.67
N ALA A 88 1.70 -5.84 10.48
CA ALA A 88 1.86 -6.48 11.79
C ALA A 88 2.43 -7.89 11.64
N GLY A 89 1.97 -8.65 10.64
CA GLY A 89 2.52 -9.96 10.30
C GLY A 89 4.00 -9.92 9.94
N LEU A 90 4.44 -8.92 9.17
CA LEU A 90 5.87 -8.71 8.88
C LEU A 90 6.66 -8.38 10.15
N ALA A 91 6.15 -7.49 10.99
CA ALA A 91 6.80 -7.09 12.24
C ALA A 91 6.92 -8.23 13.25
N LEU A 92 5.99 -9.17 13.24
CA LEU A 92 5.96 -10.33 14.14
C LEU A 92 6.57 -11.60 13.52
N ALA A 93 7.04 -11.54 12.27
CA ALA A 93 7.62 -12.68 11.59
C ALA A 93 8.90 -13.14 12.29
N GLN A 94 8.99 -14.43 12.63
CA GLN A 94 10.15 -15.04 13.28
C GLN A 94 10.98 -15.93 12.32
N GLY A 95 10.69 -15.87 11.02
CA GLY A 95 11.40 -16.67 10.03
C GLY A 95 10.80 -16.50 8.62
N PRO A 96 11.36 -17.19 7.63
CA PRO A 96 11.00 -17.01 6.23
C PRO A 96 9.53 -17.33 5.93
N LEU A 97 8.96 -18.35 6.57
CA LEU A 97 7.57 -18.74 6.36
C LEU A 97 6.59 -17.66 6.84
N GLY A 98 6.81 -17.13 8.06
CA GLY A 98 6.00 -16.03 8.60
C GLY A 98 6.06 -14.79 7.72
N MET A 99 7.25 -14.45 7.24
CA MET A 99 7.46 -13.36 6.30
C MET A 99 6.69 -13.59 4.98
N MET A 100 6.75 -14.80 4.40
CA MET A 100 6.03 -15.12 3.16
C MET A 100 4.51 -15.01 3.33
N ILE A 101 3.97 -15.48 4.45
CA ILE A 101 2.54 -15.35 4.76
C ILE A 101 2.16 -13.87 4.87
N ALA A 102 2.95 -13.07 5.57
CA ALA A 102 2.71 -11.64 5.73
C ALA A 102 2.75 -10.91 4.38
N TRP A 103 3.70 -11.24 3.50
CA TRP A 103 3.76 -10.72 2.13
C TRP A 103 2.55 -11.15 1.30
N ALA A 104 2.06 -12.39 1.44
CA ALA A 104 0.83 -12.83 0.76
C ALA A 104 -0.39 -12.00 1.23
N VAL A 105 -0.52 -11.72 2.53
CA VAL A 105 -1.56 -10.83 3.07
C VAL A 105 -1.43 -9.40 2.53
N LEU A 106 -0.20 -8.87 2.47
CA LEU A 106 0.05 -7.57 1.83
C LEU A 106 -0.33 -7.58 0.34
N GLY A 107 -0.10 -8.69 -0.36
CA GLY A 107 -0.53 -8.87 -1.75
C GLY A 107 -2.06 -8.75 -1.92
N VAL A 108 -2.83 -9.30 -0.99
CA VAL A 108 -4.29 -9.10 -0.95
C VAL A 108 -4.63 -7.62 -0.78
N ALA A 109 -3.94 -6.96 0.16
CA ALA A 109 -4.13 -5.53 0.40
C ALA A 109 -3.75 -4.68 -0.83
N MET A 110 -2.65 -5.00 -1.50
CA MET A 110 -2.18 -4.29 -2.69
C MET A 110 -3.15 -4.41 -3.88
N ALA A 111 -3.90 -5.50 -3.99
CA ALA A 111 -4.86 -5.73 -5.08
C ALA A 111 -5.98 -4.68 -5.14
N ALA A 112 -6.40 -4.13 -4.00
CA ALA A 112 -7.54 -3.21 -3.93
C ALA A 112 -7.24 -1.91 -3.16
N GLY A 113 -6.08 -1.80 -2.51
CA GLY A 113 -5.80 -0.70 -1.57
C GLY A 113 -4.93 0.40 -2.14
N LEU A 114 -4.40 0.22 -3.32
CA LEU A 114 -3.60 1.22 -4.01
C LEU A 114 -4.51 2.17 -4.83
N TYR A 115 -4.07 2.60 -5.98
CA TYR A 115 -4.76 3.64 -6.75
C TYR A 115 -6.17 3.28 -7.21
N GLU A 116 -6.45 2.00 -7.49
CA GLU A 116 -7.70 1.56 -8.11
C GLU A 116 -8.92 1.99 -7.32
N ALA A 117 -8.99 1.63 -6.03
CA ALA A 117 -10.11 2.00 -5.18
C ALA A 117 -10.12 3.49 -4.82
N ALA A 118 -8.93 4.13 -4.71
CA ALA A 118 -8.84 5.56 -4.46
C ALA A 118 -9.37 6.37 -5.64
N PHE A 119 -9.01 6.01 -6.86
CA PHE A 119 -9.50 6.66 -8.08
C PHE A 119 -11.01 6.43 -8.26
N ALA A 120 -11.49 5.22 -8.05
CA ALA A 120 -12.92 4.91 -8.09
C ALA A 120 -13.71 5.74 -7.07
N ALA A 121 -13.19 5.91 -5.84
CA ALA A 121 -13.80 6.76 -4.83
C ALA A 121 -13.86 8.22 -5.27
N LEU A 122 -12.79 8.74 -5.89
CA LEU A 122 -12.76 10.13 -6.38
C LEU A 122 -13.69 10.33 -7.58
N VAL A 123 -13.75 9.36 -8.50
CA VAL A 123 -14.67 9.41 -9.63
C VAL A 123 -16.13 9.40 -9.14
N HIS A 124 -16.45 8.57 -8.15
CA HIS A 124 -17.78 8.54 -7.54
C HIS A 124 -18.15 9.87 -6.86
N LEU A 125 -17.19 10.52 -6.19
CA LEU A 125 -17.40 11.77 -5.46
C LEU A 125 -17.49 13.00 -6.37
N TYR A 126 -16.71 13.05 -7.44
CA TYR A 126 -16.48 14.27 -8.23
C TYR A 126 -16.87 14.13 -9.70
N GLY A 127 -17.21 12.93 -10.18
CA GLY A 127 -17.62 12.69 -11.55
C GLY A 127 -16.62 13.24 -12.58
N LYS A 128 -17.07 14.12 -13.46
CA LYS A 128 -16.23 14.74 -14.50
C LYS A 128 -15.09 15.60 -13.94
N ASP A 129 -15.21 16.08 -12.70
CA ASP A 129 -14.22 16.93 -12.04
C ASP A 129 -13.19 16.10 -11.23
N ALA A 130 -13.24 14.77 -11.27
CA ALA A 130 -12.33 13.88 -10.54
C ALA A 130 -10.87 14.02 -10.99
N ARG A 131 -10.62 14.41 -12.25
CA ARG A 131 -9.27 14.47 -12.84
C ARG A 131 -8.26 15.25 -11.97
N GLY A 132 -8.64 16.46 -11.51
CA GLY A 132 -7.77 17.26 -10.66
C GLY A 132 -7.52 16.65 -9.29
N ALA A 133 -8.50 15.93 -8.73
CA ALA A 133 -8.34 15.22 -7.47
C ALA A 133 -7.43 13.98 -7.62
N ILE A 134 -7.57 13.22 -8.70
CA ILE A 134 -6.70 12.10 -9.06
C ILE A 134 -5.25 12.58 -9.22
N THR A 135 -5.02 13.62 -10.00
CA THR A 135 -3.69 14.23 -10.14
C THR A 135 -3.11 14.63 -8.78
N GLY A 136 -3.94 15.21 -7.90
CA GLY A 136 -3.52 15.59 -6.56
C GLY A 136 -3.01 14.41 -5.74
N ILE A 137 -3.77 13.33 -5.62
CA ILE A 137 -3.33 12.16 -4.84
C ILE A 137 -2.15 11.43 -5.47
N THR A 138 -2.04 11.41 -6.80
CA THR A 138 -0.89 10.84 -7.51
C THR A 138 0.39 11.60 -7.22
N LEU A 139 0.32 12.94 -7.15
CA LEU A 139 1.46 13.76 -6.75
C LEU A 139 1.88 13.47 -5.31
N PHE A 140 0.94 13.37 -4.37
CA PHE A 140 1.25 12.98 -2.98
C PHE A 140 1.96 11.63 -2.92
N ALA A 141 1.41 10.61 -3.55
CA ALA A 141 2.00 9.27 -3.53
C ALA A 141 3.33 9.19 -4.31
N GLY A 142 3.54 10.06 -5.28
CA GLY A 142 4.83 10.23 -5.96
C GLY A 142 5.98 10.63 -5.01
N PHE A 143 5.67 11.26 -3.88
CA PHE A 143 6.65 11.57 -2.83
C PHE A 143 6.86 10.43 -1.82
N ALA A 144 6.19 9.28 -1.97
CA ALA A 144 6.29 8.18 -1.02
C ALA A 144 7.75 7.70 -0.83
N SER A 145 8.52 7.57 -1.91
CA SER A 145 9.94 7.23 -1.81
C SER A 145 10.77 8.34 -1.20
N THR A 146 10.50 9.60 -1.57
CA THR A 146 11.22 10.77 -1.07
C THR A 146 11.07 10.95 0.45
N VAL A 147 9.91 10.58 1.00
CA VAL A 147 9.64 10.62 2.45
C VAL A 147 10.06 9.30 3.11
N GLY A 148 9.79 8.18 2.48
CA GLY A 148 10.03 6.84 3.02
C GLY A 148 11.50 6.55 3.27
N TRP A 149 12.38 6.90 2.33
CA TRP A 149 13.83 6.65 2.47
C TRP A 149 14.46 7.35 3.67
N PRO A 150 14.34 8.68 3.86
CA PRO A 150 14.91 9.35 5.03
C PRO A 150 14.28 8.88 6.34
N LEU A 151 12.97 8.63 6.35
CA LEU A 151 12.27 8.15 7.54
C LEU A 151 12.76 6.75 7.96
N SER A 152 12.88 5.83 7.00
CA SER A 152 13.39 4.47 7.28
C SER A 152 14.84 4.51 7.75
N ALA A 153 15.70 5.31 7.10
CA ALA A 153 17.08 5.47 7.52
C ALA A 153 17.20 6.05 8.94
N TRP A 154 16.33 6.99 9.30
CA TRP A 154 16.32 7.56 10.64
C TRP A 154 15.86 6.53 11.70
N LEU A 155 14.81 5.75 11.40
CA LEU A 155 14.30 4.71 12.30
C LEU A 155 15.26 3.52 12.48
N GLU A 156 16.17 3.26 11.53
CA GLU A 156 17.21 2.23 11.66
C GLU A 156 18.39 2.66 12.52
N LEU A 157 18.55 3.96 12.80
CA LEU A 157 19.64 4.50 13.62
C LEU A 157 19.33 4.47 15.13
N GLU A 158 18.07 4.26 15.51
CA GLU A 158 17.62 4.16 16.91
C GLU A 158 17.40 2.70 17.34
#